data_1abdc87081b7903b3ff6273acc2d9ab5
#
_entry.id   1abdc87081b7903b3ff6273acc2d9ab5
#
_cell.length_a   1.000
_cell.length_b   1.000
_cell.length_c   1.000
_cell.angle_alpha   90.00
_cell.angle_beta   90.00
_cell.angle_gamma   90.00
#
_symmetry.space_group_name_H-M   'P 1'
#
loop_
_entity.id
_entity.type
_entity.pdbx_description
1 polymer ?
#
loop_
_entity_poly.entity_id
_entity_poly.type
_entity_poly.pdbx_seq_one_letter_code
_entity_poly.pdbx_strand_id
1 'polypeptide(L)'
;MRSCKRYFALLFLLFALAFAGVNQTNYVQAKETTQKICLYLGQKITLADLPEGEVVLSKEHVVEVSANKVVTTIGAGTVTISVKTKAETVDYAEIEVKKNEILSDLSFNRQSFTAHPLGGGSFQLPIPQFESMTCVWQARTPETATVTQEGIITPVRAGFAEFSVTVTDSYGGVYSFVLGVEILQPQFTIQKQNLAKGCQTTLLLESVAGNPVVYQTRDTSIVSIVSYNQAGVVVKAKKVGSTTVVAQVDGVQTECVITVTNPQIKKAYGFYQKKKKLAVKVTGLNAESRPVFRSSDVKVAVVTASGKVTTKKYGSAVISCEVDGKTVKYYLAVSTKTAVRAMRYGYKKIGKKKYSQARRMDKNYYDCSSFVYRTYRAVGRYLVCKTSWAPVAADIGHYYVRKGKSIKAKKTYSEKKMRPGDLICFGGSKARRNGRYKRIYHIAVYIGNGKTMESSSTYNNVVIRDRGVFKKSEIPGVVRP
;
A
#
# COMPACT_ATOMS: atom_id res chain seq x y z
N MET A 1 -12.45 6.01 -15.59
CA MET A 1 -11.71 4.73 -15.45
C MET A 1 -12.49 3.46 -15.86
N ARG A 2 -13.70 3.53 -16.44
CA ARG A 2 -14.46 2.34 -16.92
C ARG A 2 -14.56 2.22 -18.46
N SER A 3 -14.02 3.15 -19.23
CA SER A 3 -14.09 3.11 -20.71
C SER A 3 -12.85 2.52 -21.39
N CYS A 4 -11.71 2.50 -20.73
CA CYS A 4 -10.44 2.03 -21.32
C CYS A 4 -10.31 0.49 -21.45
N LYS A 5 -11.09 -0.28 -20.66
CA LYS A 5 -11.01 -1.76 -20.69
C LYS A 5 -11.74 -2.40 -21.90
N ARG A 6 -12.65 -1.69 -22.56
CA ARG A 6 -13.38 -2.25 -23.70
C ARG A 6 -12.62 -2.14 -25.04
N TYR A 7 -11.77 -1.13 -25.17
CA TYR A 7 -10.95 -0.98 -26.38
C TYR A 7 -9.74 -1.94 -26.41
N PHE A 8 -9.18 -2.30 -25.24
CA PHE A 8 -8.07 -3.26 -25.17
C PHE A 8 -8.48 -4.69 -25.57
N ALA A 9 -9.71 -5.10 -25.27
CA ALA A 9 -10.19 -6.44 -25.62
C ALA A 9 -10.49 -6.57 -27.14
N LEU A 10 -10.91 -5.49 -27.79
CA LEU A 10 -11.22 -5.53 -29.23
C LEU A 10 -9.94 -5.49 -30.08
N LEU A 11 -8.91 -4.76 -29.63
CA LEU A 11 -7.62 -4.70 -30.33
C LEU A 11 -6.87 -6.04 -30.21
N PHE A 12 -6.95 -6.73 -29.06
CA PHE A 12 -6.35 -8.05 -28.89
C PHE A 12 -7.03 -9.12 -29.74
N LEU A 13 -8.34 -9.02 -30.00
CA LEU A 13 -9.05 -9.97 -30.86
C LEU A 13 -8.68 -9.80 -32.33
N LEU A 14 -8.49 -8.56 -32.79
CA LEU A 14 -8.02 -8.27 -34.14
C LEU A 14 -6.54 -8.64 -34.34
N PHE A 15 -5.69 -8.44 -33.30
CA PHE A 15 -4.29 -8.86 -33.36
C PHE A 15 -4.12 -10.38 -33.28
N ALA A 16 -4.94 -11.09 -32.50
CA ALA A 16 -4.89 -12.56 -32.42
C ALA A 16 -5.24 -13.20 -33.79
N LEU A 17 -6.11 -12.59 -34.57
CA LEU A 17 -6.42 -13.05 -35.92
C LEU A 17 -5.29 -12.76 -36.94
N ALA A 18 -4.49 -11.71 -36.74
CA ALA A 18 -3.34 -11.40 -37.60
C ALA A 18 -2.10 -12.25 -37.29
N PHE A 19 -1.92 -12.69 -36.03
CA PHE A 19 -0.78 -13.54 -35.59
C PHE A 19 -0.97 -15.04 -35.87
N ALA A 20 -2.20 -15.50 -36.12
CA ALA A 20 -2.47 -16.88 -36.49
C ALA A 20 -2.06 -17.24 -37.92
N GLY A 21 -1.46 -16.32 -38.65
CA GLY A 21 -1.20 -16.44 -40.08
C GLY A 21 -0.01 -17.31 -40.51
N VAL A 22 0.75 -17.94 -39.61
CA VAL A 22 1.91 -18.72 -40.08
C VAL A 22 1.65 -20.22 -40.14
N ASN A 23 0.59 -20.75 -39.51
CA ASN A 23 0.18 -22.17 -39.68
C ASN A 23 -1.24 -22.50 -39.19
N GLN A 24 -2.22 -21.63 -39.36
CA GLN A 24 -3.62 -22.06 -39.17
C GLN A 24 -4.34 -22.13 -40.49
N THR A 25 -4.61 -23.35 -40.91
CA THR A 25 -5.66 -23.63 -41.90
C THR A 25 -6.98 -23.19 -41.28
N ASN A 26 -7.47 -22.01 -41.66
CA ASN A 26 -8.82 -21.58 -41.33
C ASN A 26 -9.80 -22.42 -42.16
N TYR A 27 -10.53 -23.30 -41.49
CA TYR A 27 -11.62 -24.07 -42.11
C TYR A 27 -12.88 -23.22 -42.07
N VAL A 28 -13.44 -23.01 -43.24
CA VAL A 28 -14.70 -22.29 -43.41
C VAL A 28 -15.74 -23.29 -43.87
N GLN A 29 -16.83 -23.47 -43.10
CA GLN A 29 -17.95 -24.35 -43.48
C GLN A 29 -18.93 -23.62 -44.41
N ALA A 30 -19.28 -24.26 -45.51
CA ALA A 30 -20.22 -23.73 -46.49
C ALA A 30 -21.66 -23.73 -45.99
N LYS A 31 -22.33 -22.61 -46.15
CA LYS A 31 -23.78 -22.47 -46.09
C LYS A 31 -24.24 -21.89 -47.43
N GLU A 32 -25.47 -22.18 -47.86
CA GLU A 32 -26.11 -21.90 -49.16
C GLU A 32 -26.08 -20.45 -49.68
N THR A 33 -25.17 -19.58 -49.15
CA THR A 33 -24.96 -18.22 -49.59
C THR A 33 -23.47 -18.05 -49.90
N THR A 34 -23.17 -17.48 -51.10
CA THR A 34 -21.80 -17.10 -51.51
C THR A 34 -21.07 -16.38 -50.37
N GLN A 35 -20.02 -16.99 -49.87
CA GLN A 35 -19.30 -16.48 -48.71
C GLN A 35 -18.40 -15.32 -49.10
N LYS A 36 -18.53 -14.18 -48.40
CA LYS A 36 -17.65 -13.03 -48.63
C LYS A 36 -16.45 -13.13 -47.69
N ILE A 37 -15.26 -13.21 -48.28
CA ILE A 37 -13.98 -13.33 -47.56
C ILE A 37 -13.10 -12.15 -47.93
N CYS A 38 -12.58 -11.43 -46.93
CA CYS A 38 -11.61 -10.38 -47.15
C CYS A 38 -10.22 -10.89 -46.73
N LEU A 39 -9.28 -10.84 -47.66
CA LEU A 39 -7.89 -11.24 -47.49
C LEU A 39 -6.95 -10.11 -47.86
N TYR A 40 -5.73 -10.21 -47.40
CA TYR A 40 -4.65 -9.32 -47.84
C TYR A 40 -3.71 -10.05 -48.80
N LEU A 41 -3.03 -9.29 -49.64
CA LEU A 41 -2.07 -9.81 -50.61
C LEU A 41 -0.98 -10.65 -49.85
N GLY A 42 -0.69 -11.86 -50.37
CA GLY A 42 0.24 -12.83 -49.78
C GLY A 42 -0.39 -13.79 -48.75
N GLN A 43 -1.66 -13.59 -48.32
CA GLN A 43 -2.33 -14.51 -47.41
C GLN A 43 -2.76 -15.82 -48.11
N LYS A 44 -2.83 -16.90 -47.34
CA LYS A 44 -3.33 -18.20 -47.75
C LYS A 44 -4.48 -18.64 -46.85
N ILE A 45 -5.52 -19.21 -47.43
CA ILE A 45 -6.59 -19.88 -46.70
C ILE A 45 -6.90 -21.22 -47.33
N THR A 46 -7.41 -22.15 -46.53
CA THR A 46 -7.93 -23.44 -47.06
C THR A 46 -9.45 -23.38 -47.06
N LEU A 47 -10.04 -23.60 -48.25
CA LEU A 47 -11.48 -23.78 -48.40
C LEU A 47 -11.83 -25.28 -48.28
N ALA A 48 -11.88 -25.79 -47.04
CA ALA A 48 -12.03 -27.22 -46.78
C ALA A 48 -13.28 -27.82 -47.43
N ASP A 49 -14.38 -27.08 -47.45
CA ASP A 49 -15.68 -27.53 -47.96
C ASP A 49 -15.90 -27.21 -49.45
N LEU A 50 -14.84 -26.76 -50.16
CA LEU A 50 -14.93 -26.53 -51.59
C LEU A 50 -15.32 -27.84 -52.30
N PRO A 51 -16.45 -27.89 -53.06
CA PRO A 51 -16.93 -29.12 -53.70
C PRO A 51 -15.90 -29.67 -54.72
N GLU A 52 -16.05 -30.94 -55.04
CA GLU A 52 -15.28 -31.55 -56.14
C GLU A 52 -15.80 -31.05 -57.49
N GLY A 53 -14.90 -30.58 -58.35
CA GLY A 53 -15.26 -30.02 -59.66
C GLY A 53 -14.12 -29.14 -60.23
N GLU A 54 -14.37 -28.58 -61.40
CA GLU A 54 -13.44 -27.62 -62.00
C GLU A 54 -13.59 -26.26 -61.32
N VAL A 55 -12.50 -25.74 -60.71
CA VAL A 55 -12.49 -24.42 -60.10
C VAL A 55 -12.38 -23.36 -61.21
N VAL A 56 -13.32 -22.44 -61.19
CA VAL A 56 -13.40 -21.32 -62.12
C VAL A 56 -13.24 -20.00 -61.35
N LEU A 57 -12.34 -19.15 -61.78
CA LEU A 57 -12.12 -17.84 -61.19
C LEU A 57 -12.70 -16.75 -62.07
N SER A 58 -13.48 -15.83 -61.49
CA SER A 58 -14.07 -14.71 -62.27
C SER A 58 -13.03 -13.71 -62.77
N LYS A 59 -11.86 -13.70 -62.14
CA LYS A 59 -10.67 -12.92 -62.55
C LYS A 59 -9.41 -13.71 -62.33
N GLU A 60 -8.56 -13.77 -63.36
CA GLU A 60 -7.18 -14.22 -63.25
C GLU A 60 -6.33 -13.19 -62.51
N HIS A 61 -5.22 -13.61 -61.94
CA HIS A 61 -4.23 -12.75 -61.24
C HIS A 61 -4.69 -12.09 -59.94
N VAL A 62 -5.79 -12.56 -59.32
CA VAL A 62 -6.20 -12.13 -57.96
C VAL A 62 -5.85 -13.21 -56.92
N VAL A 63 -6.21 -14.45 -57.24
CA VAL A 63 -5.88 -15.62 -56.40
C VAL A 63 -5.45 -16.81 -57.25
N GLU A 64 -4.67 -17.72 -56.65
CA GLU A 64 -4.42 -19.07 -57.15
C GLU A 64 -5.07 -20.08 -56.20
N VAL A 65 -5.68 -21.12 -56.76
CA VAL A 65 -6.28 -22.19 -55.97
C VAL A 65 -5.55 -23.51 -56.28
N SER A 66 -4.89 -24.06 -55.27
CA SER A 66 -4.19 -25.34 -55.46
C SER A 66 -5.13 -26.56 -55.39
N ALA A 67 -4.66 -27.71 -55.88
CA ALA A 67 -5.39 -28.99 -55.78
C ALA A 67 -5.82 -29.36 -54.38
N ASN A 68 -5.08 -28.89 -53.33
CA ASN A 68 -5.40 -29.08 -51.93
C ASN A 68 -6.39 -28.04 -51.38
N LYS A 69 -7.11 -27.34 -52.27
CA LYS A 69 -8.10 -26.32 -51.90
C LYS A 69 -7.51 -25.13 -51.13
N VAL A 70 -6.21 -24.89 -51.25
CA VAL A 70 -5.55 -23.71 -50.66
C VAL A 70 -5.62 -22.57 -51.65
N VAL A 71 -6.25 -21.48 -51.24
CA VAL A 71 -6.31 -20.21 -51.97
C VAL A 71 -5.10 -19.38 -51.52
N THR A 72 -4.28 -18.96 -52.47
CA THR A 72 -3.17 -18.00 -52.30
C THR A 72 -3.52 -16.70 -52.99
N THR A 73 -3.46 -15.59 -52.29
CA THR A 73 -3.72 -14.28 -52.86
C THR A 73 -2.49 -13.77 -53.60
N ILE A 74 -2.63 -13.45 -54.88
CA ILE A 74 -1.52 -13.06 -55.77
C ILE A 74 -1.67 -11.68 -56.40
N GLY A 75 -2.83 -11.04 -56.29
CA GLY A 75 -3.10 -9.68 -56.76
C GLY A 75 -4.24 -9.03 -55.99
N ALA A 76 -4.26 -7.70 -55.91
CA ALA A 76 -5.35 -6.99 -55.27
C ALA A 76 -6.59 -6.92 -56.21
N GLY A 77 -7.79 -7.04 -55.63
CA GLY A 77 -9.05 -6.97 -56.37
C GLY A 77 -10.06 -7.97 -55.79
N THR A 78 -11.23 -8.03 -56.45
CA THR A 78 -12.28 -8.98 -56.04
C THR A 78 -12.37 -10.09 -57.07
N VAL A 79 -12.44 -11.33 -56.63
CA VAL A 79 -12.59 -12.55 -57.44
C VAL A 79 -13.67 -13.42 -56.85
N THR A 80 -14.52 -14.00 -57.69
CA THR A 80 -15.45 -15.05 -57.31
C THR A 80 -14.84 -16.41 -57.63
N ILE A 81 -14.81 -17.30 -56.68
CA ILE A 81 -14.47 -18.72 -56.86
C ILE A 81 -15.75 -19.49 -57.06
N SER A 82 -15.91 -20.07 -58.26
CA SER A 82 -17.03 -20.93 -58.60
C SER A 82 -16.53 -22.33 -58.85
N VAL A 83 -17.37 -23.33 -58.61
CA VAL A 83 -17.11 -24.72 -58.93
C VAL A 83 -18.06 -25.19 -60.01
N LYS A 84 -17.50 -25.66 -61.13
CA LYS A 84 -18.25 -26.21 -62.25
C LYS A 84 -18.29 -27.74 -62.14
N THR A 85 -19.48 -28.24 -62.03
CA THR A 85 -19.79 -29.67 -62.03
C THR A 85 -20.41 -30.06 -63.37
N LYS A 86 -20.75 -31.34 -63.57
CA LYS A 86 -21.43 -31.82 -64.75
C LYS A 86 -22.88 -31.26 -64.88
N ALA A 87 -23.47 -30.81 -63.80
CA ALA A 87 -24.84 -30.32 -63.75
C ALA A 87 -24.94 -28.78 -63.79
N GLU A 88 -24.06 -28.07 -63.09
CA GLU A 88 -24.16 -26.62 -62.96
C GLU A 88 -22.81 -25.97 -62.55
N THR A 89 -22.76 -24.64 -62.60
CA THR A 89 -21.67 -23.87 -62.00
C THR A 89 -22.23 -23.06 -60.82
N VAL A 90 -21.64 -23.21 -59.65
CA VAL A 90 -22.12 -22.59 -58.39
C VAL A 90 -21.03 -21.68 -57.87
N ASP A 91 -21.38 -20.45 -57.55
CA ASP A 91 -20.50 -19.50 -56.87
C ASP A 91 -20.35 -19.92 -55.39
N TYR A 92 -19.12 -20.18 -55.00
CA TYR A 92 -18.79 -20.69 -53.65
C TYR A 92 -18.32 -19.57 -52.70
N ALA A 93 -17.38 -18.74 -53.18
CA ALA A 93 -16.83 -17.66 -52.35
C ALA A 93 -16.51 -16.43 -53.22
N GLU A 94 -16.81 -15.26 -52.67
CA GLU A 94 -16.34 -13.97 -53.20
C GLU A 94 -15.17 -13.52 -52.30
N ILE A 95 -13.98 -13.41 -52.88
CA ILE A 95 -12.77 -13.01 -52.15
C ILE A 95 -12.37 -11.62 -52.58
N GLU A 96 -12.38 -10.67 -51.65
CA GLU A 96 -11.78 -9.35 -51.81
C GLU A 96 -10.35 -9.40 -51.30
N VAL A 97 -9.38 -9.24 -52.22
CA VAL A 97 -7.97 -9.14 -51.87
C VAL A 97 -7.59 -7.67 -51.81
N LYS A 98 -7.30 -7.22 -50.60
CA LYS A 98 -6.82 -5.85 -50.39
C LYS A 98 -5.31 -5.81 -50.48
N LYS A 99 -4.77 -4.73 -51.06
CA LYS A 99 -3.37 -4.39 -50.86
C LYS A 99 -3.12 -4.29 -49.35
N ASN A 100 -1.91 -4.57 -48.94
CA ASN A 100 -1.57 -4.57 -47.52
C ASN A 100 -1.79 -3.22 -46.82
N GLU A 101 -3.05 -2.74 -46.82
CA GLU A 101 -3.47 -1.55 -46.07
C GLU A 101 -3.24 -1.67 -44.58
N ILE A 102 -3.14 -2.91 -44.05
CA ILE A 102 -2.68 -3.14 -42.66
C ILE A 102 -1.34 -2.45 -42.41
N LEU A 103 -0.45 -2.38 -43.39
CA LEU A 103 0.84 -1.73 -43.22
C LEU A 103 0.75 -0.21 -43.33
N SER A 104 -0.24 0.31 -44.15
CA SER A 104 -0.51 1.75 -44.23
C SER A 104 -1.33 2.27 -43.05
N ASP A 105 -2.19 1.42 -42.44
CA ASP A 105 -2.98 1.72 -41.24
C ASP A 105 -2.21 1.58 -39.94
N LEU A 106 -1.02 1.01 -39.95
CA LEU A 106 -0.07 1.12 -38.84
C LEU A 106 0.42 2.58 -38.77
N SER A 107 -0.54 3.52 -38.64
CA SER A 107 -0.22 4.89 -38.30
C SER A 107 0.53 4.87 -37.00
N PHE A 108 1.72 5.45 -37.00
CA PHE A 108 2.59 5.53 -35.84
C PHE A 108 1.84 6.19 -34.67
N ASN A 109 1.43 5.40 -33.69
CA ASN A 109 0.85 5.90 -32.47
C ASN A 109 1.75 5.44 -31.32
N ARG A 110 2.38 6.40 -30.64
CA ARG A 110 3.25 6.16 -29.47
C ARG A 110 2.62 5.26 -28.41
N GLN A 111 1.30 5.20 -28.35
CA GLN A 111 0.55 4.37 -27.42
C GLN A 111 0.33 2.93 -27.89
N SER A 112 0.66 2.60 -29.13
CA SER A 112 0.39 1.29 -29.74
C SER A 112 1.50 0.26 -29.51
N PHE A 113 2.68 0.68 -29.07
CA PHE A 113 3.82 -0.20 -28.88
C PHE A 113 4.10 -0.46 -27.42
N THR A 114 4.38 -1.71 -27.11
CA THR A 114 4.81 -2.11 -25.76
C THR A 114 6.16 -1.47 -25.49
N ALA A 115 6.26 -0.71 -24.40
CA ALA A 115 7.53 -0.14 -23.97
C ALA A 115 8.52 -1.26 -23.60
N HIS A 116 9.80 -1.06 -23.96
CA HIS A 116 10.86 -2.03 -23.70
C HIS A 116 11.88 -1.45 -22.72
N PRO A 117 12.31 -2.19 -21.67
CA PRO A 117 13.31 -1.68 -20.72
C PRO A 117 14.69 -1.64 -21.38
N LEU A 118 15.46 -0.61 -21.00
CA LEU A 118 16.83 -0.41 -21.44
C LEU A 118 17.68 -1.57 -21.00
N GLY A 119 17.92 -2.52 -21.04
CA GLY A 119 18.64 -3.69 -20.57
C GLY A 119 17.89 -4.98 -20.82
N GLY A 120 16.71 -4.89 -21.39
CA GLY A 120 15.88 -6.05 -21.73
C GLY A 120 16.37 -6.84 -22.94
N GLY A 121 17.59 -6.57 -23.39
CA GLY A 121 18.16 -7.19 -24.58
C GLY A 121 17.58 -6.68 -25.89
N SER A 122 17.92 -7.36 -26.98
CA SER A 122 17.36 -7.06 -28.32
C SER A 122 15.98 -7.70 -28.46
N PHE A 123 15.09 -7.05 -29.19
CA PHE A 123 13.73 -7.50 -29.41
C PHE A 123 13.27 -7.21 -30.84
N GLN A 124 12.15 -7.78 -31.25
CA GLN A 124 11.49 -7.48 -32.52
C GLN A 124 10.12 -6.86 -32.27
N LEU A 125 9.77 -5.86 -33.07
CA LEU A 125 8.39 -5.39 -33.11
C LEU A 125 7.54 -6.40 -33.90
N PRO A 126 6.30 -6.64 -33.44
CA PRO A 126 5.39 -7.51 -34.15
C PRO A 126 4.91 -6.84 -35.43
N ILE A 127 5.64 -7.07 -36.52
CA ILE A 127 5.20 -6.65 -37.87
C ILE A 127 4.56 -7.85 -38.53
N PRO A 128 3.39 -7.69 -39.15
CA PRO A 128 2.83 -8.75 -39.99
C PRO A 128 3.85 -9.15 -41.06
N GLN A 129 4.33 -10.39 -40.98
CA GLN A 129 5.19 -10.95 -42.03
C GLN A 129 4.34 -11.76 -42.97
N PHE A 130 4.43 -11.43 -44.27
CA PHE A 130 3.82 -12.19 -45.33
C PHE A 130 4.91 -12.94 -46.08
N GLU A 131 4.62 -14.12 -46.59
CA GLU A 131 5.57 -14.86 -47.46
C GLU A 131 6.03 -13.98 -48.62
N SER A 132 7.33 -13.97 -48.88
CA SER A 132 7.95 -13.25 -50.03
C SER A 132 7.99 -11.71 -49.90
N MET A 133 7.97 -11.15 -48.70
CA MET A 133 8.22 -9.73 -48.49
C MET A 133 9.70 -9.46 -48.16
N THR A 134 10.20 -8.36 -48.66
CA THR A 134 11.49 -7.80 -48.23
C THR A 134 11.26 -6.55 -47.39
N CYS A 135 11.96 -6.46 -46.25
CA CYS A 135 11.87 -5.31 -45.37
C CYS A 135 13.22 -4.59 -45.30
N VAL A 136 13.20 -3.27 -45.48
CA VAL A 136 14.38 -2.43 -45.24
C VAL A 136 14.13 -1.59 -44.03
N TRP A 137 14.93 -1.78 -43.01
CA TRP A 137 14.86 -1.09 -41.74
C TRP A 137 15.92 0.00 -41.62
N GLN A 138 15.53 1.13 -41.06
CA GLN A 138 16.44 2.23 -40.74
C GLN A 138 16.07 2.85 -39.42
N ALA A 139 17.01 2.95 -38.50
CA ALA A 139 16.84 3.70 -37.26
C ALA A 139 16.87 5.20 -37.56
N ARG A 140 15.81 5.92 -37.17
CA ARG A 140 15.72 7.38 -37.24
C ARG A 140 16.33 8.06 -36.02
N THR A 141 16.41 7.33 -34.91
CA THR A 141 16.99 7.77 -33.63
C THR A 141 18.02 6.74 -33.14
N PRO A 142 19.14 6.56 -33.88
CA PRO A 142 20.12 5.50 -33.57
C PRO A 142 20.81 5.69 -32.21
N GLU A 143 20.79 6.91 -31.65
CA GLU A 143 21.24 7.22 -30.30
C GLU A 143 20.31 6.65 -29.20
N THR A 144 19.07 6.29 -29.54
CA THR A 144 18.10 5.69 -28.61
C THR A 144 18.03 4.17 -28.82
N ALA A 145 17.95 3.70 -30.06
CA ALA A 145 18.01 2.27 -30.39
C ALA A 145 18.49 2.08 -31.82
N THR A 146 19.20 0.98 -32.07
CA THR A 146 19.59 0.53 -33.41
C THR A 146 18.67 -0.59 -33.88
N VAL A 147 18.67 -0.86 -35.19
CA VAL A 147 17.89 -1.96 -35.79
C VAL A 147 18.71 -2.67 -36.87
N THR A 148 18.60 -3.98 -36.94
CA THR A 148 19.20 -4.78 -38.03
C THR A 148 18.22 -4.88 -39.22
N GLN A 149 18.67 -5.41 -40.36
CA GLN A 149 17.79 -5.62 -41.54
C GLN A 149 16.75 -6.73 -41.30
N GLU A 150 16.98 -7.59 -40.29
CA GLU A 150 16.02 -8.61 -39.82
C GLU A 150 14.97 -8.02 -38.85
N GLY A 151 15.02 -6.70 -38.59
CA GLY A 151 14.11 -6.02 -37.66
C GLY A 151 14.41 -6.26 -36.18
N ILE A 152 15.62 -6.70 -35.86
CA ILE A 152 16.08 -6.86 -34.45
C ILE A 152 16.48 -5.49 -33.91
N ILE A 153 15.76 -5.00 -32.94
CA ILE A 153 15.98 -3.71 -32.30
C ILE A 153 16.84 -3.91 -31.04
N THR A 154 17.91 -3.12 -30.94
CA THR A 154 18.78 -3.12 -29.76
C THR A 154 18.73 -1.76 -29.07
N PRO A 155 18.21 -1.68 -27.82
CA PRO A 155 18.20 -0.45 -27.03
C PRO A 155 19.61 0.07 -26.74
N VAL A 156 19.81 1.39 -26.83
CA VAL A 156 21.07 2.09 -26.54
C VAL A 156 20.90 3.03 -25.36
N ARG A 157 19.77 3.78 -25.31
CA ARG A 157 19.47 4.77 -24.28
C ARG A 157 17.97 4.84 -24.06
N ALA A 158 17.54 5.19 -22.84
CA ALA A 158 16.14 5.49 -22.56
C ALA A 158 15.67 6.69 -23.37
N GLY A 159 14.45 6.62 -23.88
CA GLY A 159 13.84 7.62 -24.72
C GLY A 159 12.95 6.97 -25.78
N PHE A 160 12.45 7.80 -26.69
CA PHE A 160 11.59 7.34 -27.75
C PHE A 160 12.43 6.99 -28.98
N ALA A 161 12.38 5.72 -29.39
CA ALA A 161 13.07 5.23 -30.58
C ALA A 161 12.11 5.17 -31.78
N GLU A 162 12.55 5.70 -32.92
CA GLU A 162 11.81 5.67 -34.18
C GLU A 162 12.57 4.91 -35.25
N PHE A 163 11.83 4.14 -36.06
CA PHE A 163 12.36 3.35 -37.17
C PHE A 163 11.51 3.58 -38.40
N SER A 164 12.12 3.86 -39.53
CA SER A 164 11.45 3.74 -40.80
C SER A 164 11.56 2.33 -41.33
N VAL A 165 10.47 1.80 -41.83
CA VAL A 165 10.39 0.47 -42.43
C VAL A 165 9.82 0.61 -43.81
N THR A 166 10.55 0.11 -44.80
CA THR A 166 10.04 0.01 -46.18
C THR A 166 9.87 -1.47 -46.48
N VAL A 167 8.65 -1.85 -46.80
CA VAL A 167 8.28 -3.21 -47.17
C VAL A 167 7.99 -3.27 -48.65
N THR A 168 8.62 -4.20 -49.36
CA THR A 168 8.31 -4.49 -50.75
C THR A 168 7.70 -5.87 -50.84
N ASP A 169 6.51 -5.98 -51.40
CA ASP A 169 5.86 -7.27 -51.61
C ASP A 169 6.36 -7.97 -52.90
N SER A 170 6.02 -9.24 -53.05
CA SER A 170 6.44 -10.04 -54.24
C SER A 170 5.91 -9.53 -55.58
N TYR A 171 5.00 -8.56 -55.55
CA TYR A 171 4.39 -7.96 -56.76
C TYR A 171 4.88 -6.53 -57.04
N GLY A 172 5.94 -6.09 -56.30
CA GLY A 172 6.55 -4.78 -56.46
C GLY A 172 5.79 -3.65 -55.78
N GLY A 173 4.80 -3.95 -54.93
CA GLY A 173 4.15 -2.95 -54.11
C GLY A 173 5.12 -2.50 -52.99
N VAL A 174 5.29 -1.18 -52.86
CA VAL A 174 6.18 -0.57 -51.89
C VAL A 174 5.36 0.18 -50.82
N TYR A 175 5.58 -0.15 -49.56
CA TYR A 175 4.90 0.44 -48.42
C TYR A 175 5.94 0.98 -47.44
N SER A 176 5.79 2.23 -47.02
CA SER A 176 6.68 2.85 -46.04
C SER A 176 5.91 3.33 -44.84
N PHE A 177 6.38 3.05 -43.64
CA PHE A 177 5.78 3.50 -42.38
C PHE A 177 6.85 3.77 -41.33
N VAL A 178 6.50 4.49 -40.28
CA VAL A 178 7.36 4.79 -39.17
C VAL A 178 6.82 4.06 -37.91
N LEU A 179 7.67 3.28 -37.30
CA LEU A 179 7.40 2.60 -36.04
C LEU A 179 8.14 3.32 -34.91
N GLY A 180 7.56 3.32 -33.75
CA GLY A 180 8.22 3.86 -32.57
C GLY A 180 8.02 3.00 -31.35
N VAL A 181 9.01 3.00 -30.49
CA VAL A 181 9.01 2.26 -29.24
C VAL A 181 9.58 3.14 -28.15
N GLU A 182 8.99 3.12 -26.98
CA GLU A 182 9.56 3.78 -25.82
C GLU A 182 10.56 2.84 -25.14
N ILE A 183 11.82 3.25 -25.06
CA ILE A 183 12.86 2.56 -24.29
C ILE A 183 12.81 3.11 -22.88
N LEU A 184 12.42 2.27 -21.92
CA LEU A 184 12.24 2.63 -20.52
C LEU A 184 13.50 2.35 -19.71
N GLN A 185 13.80 3.20 -18.76
CA GLN A 185 14.80 2.91 -17.74
C GLN A 185 14.10 2.47 -16.45
N PRO A 186 14.31 1.24 -15.99
CA PRO A 186 13.78 0.79 -14.70
C PRO A 186 14.23 1.71 -13.59
N GLN A 187 13.29 2.19 -12.77
CA GLN A 187 13.60 3.07 -11.65
C GLN A 187 12.63 2.89 -10.48
N PHE A 188 13.13 3.08 -9.28
CA PHE A 188 12.26 3.24 -8.13
C PHE A 188 11.49 4.56 -8.23
N THR A 189 10.19 4.54 -7.89
CA THR A 189 9.34 5.76 -7.83
C THR A 189 9.87 6.80 -6.85
N ILE A 190 10.68 6.36 -5.88
CA ILE A 190 11.39 7.19 -4.91
C ILE A 190 12.84 6.71 -4.76
N GLN A 191 13.77 7.64 -4.79
CA GLN A 191 15.20 7.32 -4.67
C GLN A 191 15.72 7.38 -3.23
N LYS A 192 14.97 8.01 -2.30
CA LYS A 192 15.33 8.11 -0.89
C LYS A 192 14.08 8.03 -0.02
N GLN A 193 14.16 7.28 1.09
CA GLN A 193 13.07 7.20 2.06
C GLN A 193 13.59 7.03 3.48
N ASN A 194 12.99 7.76 4.41
CA ASN A 194 13.14 7.51 5.83
C ASN A 194 12.15 6.42 6.27
N LEU A 195 12.61 5.48 7.09
CA LEU A 195 11.80 4.41 7.64
C LEU A 195 12.13 4.18 9.11
N ALA A 196 11.16 4.23 9.99
CA ALA A 196 11.41 4.01 11.39
C ALA A 196 11.71 2.54 11.71
N LYS A 197 12.65 2.30 12.61
CA LYS A 197 13.02 0.96 13.10
C LYS A 197 11.77 0.13 13.47
N GLY A 198 11.68 -1.07 12.91
CA GLY A 198 10.59 -2.04 13.08
C GLY A 198 9.45 -1.87 12.07
N CYS A 199 9.40 -0.77 11.32
CA CYS A 199 8.41 -0.54 10.28
C CYS A 199 8.76 -1.22 8.96
N GLN A 200 7.77 -1.37 8.09
CA GLN A 200 7.89 -1.87 6.73
C GLN A 200 7.38 -0.82 5.75
N THR A 201 7.88 -0.85 4.53
CA THR A 201 7.40 -0.05 3.40
C THR A 201 7.53 -0.83 2.11
N THR A 202 6.74 -0.47 1.11
CA THR A 202 6.88 -0.98 -0.25
C THR A 202 7.60 0.08 -1.08
N LEU A 203 8.68 -0.32 -1.75
CA LEU A 203 9.35 0.47 -2.77
C LEU A 203 8.81 -0.01 -4.12
N LEU A 204 8.13 0.88 -4.82
CA LEU A 204 7.58 0.58 -6.14
C LEU A 204 8.65 0.79 -7.21
N LEU A 205 8.67 -0.12 -8.17
CA LEU A 205 9.55 -0.10 -9.33
C LEU A 205 8.70 0.12 -10.59
N GLU A 206 9.13 1.01 -11.44
CA GLU A 206 8.48 1.34 -12.71
C GLU A 206 9.38 0.92 -13.88
N SER A 207 8.79 0.84 -15.08
CA SER A 207 9.49 0.64 -16.34
C SER A 207 10.21 -0.72 -16.45
N VAL A 208 9.57 -1.80 -15.99
CA VAL A 208 10.14 -3.16 -16.04
C VAL A 208 9.60 -4.01 -17.21
N ALA A 209 8.53 -3.59 -17.86
CA ALA A 209 7.90 -4.23 -19.04
C ALA A 209 7.75 -5.78 -18.93
N GLY A 210 7.51 -6.29 -17.71
CA GLY A 210 7.33 -7.73 -17.48
C GLY A 210 8.61 -8.54 -17.26
N ASN A 211 9.79 -7.92 -17.37
CA ASN A 211 11.06 -8.61 -17.15
C ASN A 211 11.28 -9.03 -15.70
N PRO A 212 12.04 -10.11 -15.44
CA PRO A 212 12.41 -10.54 -14.11
C PRO A 212 13.21 -9.45 -13.37
N VAL A 213 12.89 -9.25 -12.10
CA VAL A 213 13.57 -8.27 -11.23
C VAL A 213 14.26 -9.00 -10.09
N VAL A 214 15.55 -8.71 -9.89
CA VAL A 214 16.32 -9.17 -8.74
C VAL A 214 16.48 -8.00 -7.76
N TYR A 215 16.05 -8.20 -6.52
CA TYR A 215 16.18 -7.20 -5.46
C TYR A 215 17.23 -7.60 -4.44
N GLN A 216 18.06 -6.65 -4.05
CA GLN A 216 19.09 -6.83 -3.03
C GLN A 216 19.14 -5.62 -2.09
N THR A 217 19.67 -5.81 -0.90
CA THR A 217 20.03 -4.72 0.02
C THR A 217 21.52 -4.83 0.34
N ARG A 218 22.23 -3.69 0.30
CA ARG A 218 23.67 -3.66 0.57
C ARG A 218 24.03 -4.01 2.01
N ASP A 219 23.11 -3.76 2.96
CA ASP A 219 23.26 -4.15 4.36
C ASP A 219 21.96 -4.73 4.93
N THR A 220 21.91 -6.06 5.02
CA THR A 220 20.77 -6.81 5.57
C THR A 220 20.61 -6.65 7.07
N SER A 221 21.59 -6.13 7.78
CA SER A 221 21.50 -5.82 9.21
C SER A 221 20.69 -4.53 9.46
N ILE A 222 20.71 -3.58 8.53
CA ILE A 222 19.98 -2.31 8.59
C ILE A 222 18.57 -2.49 8.04
N VAL A 223 18.45 -3.04 6.82
CA VAL A 223 17.16 -3.29 6.13
C VAL A 223 17.15 -4.69 5.56
N SER A 224 16.09 -5.45 5.76
CA SER A 224 15.89 -6.75 5.11
C SER A 224 14.72 -6.70 4.14
N ILE A 225 14.81 -7.46 3.07
CA ILE A 225 13.70 -7.74 2.15
C ILE A 225 12.75 -8.72 2.85
N VAL A 226 11.45 -8.48 2.74
CA VAL A 226 10.36 -9.30 3.29
C VAL A 226 9.69 -10.11 2.19
N SER A 227 9.34 -9.44 1.09
CA SER A 227 8.74 -10.03 -0.11
C SER A 227 8.97 -9.09 -1.29
N TYR A 228 8.82 -9.61 -2.49
CA TYR A 228 8.93 -8.80 -3.72
C TYR A 228 8.12 -9.43 -4.86
N ASN A 229 7.85 -8.61 -5.87
CA ASN A 229 7.33 -9.00 -7.17
C ASN A 229 7.89 -8.05 -8.24
N GLN A 230 7.44 -8.14 -9.48
CA GLN A 230 7.90 -7.25 -10.55
C GLN A 230 7.59 -5.76 -10.27
N ALA A 231 6.47 -5.46 -9.60
CA ALA A 231 6.06 -4.08 -9.33
C ALA A 231 6.79 -3.43 -8.13
N GLY A 232 7.56 -4.19 -7.35
CA GLY A 232 8.28 -3.62 -6.23
C GLY A 232 8.68 -4.61 -5.15
N VAL A 233 9.30 -4.07 -4.09
CA VAL A 233 9.86 -4.82 -2.97
C VAL A 233 9.38 -4.28 -1.63
N VAL A 234 8.97 -5.18 -0.74
CA VAL A 234 8.63 -4.85 0.64
C VAL A 234 9.87 -5.00 1.51
N VAL A 235 10.26 -3.94 2.17
CA VAL A 235 11.44 -3.90 3.03
C VAL A 235 11.08 -3.61 4.49
N LYS A 236 11.89 -4.13 5.42
CA LYS A 236 11.73 -3.95 6.87
C LYS A 236 12.98 -3.34 7.49
N ALA A 237 12.80 -2.23 8.20
CA ALA A 237 13.85 -1.55 8.95
C ALA A 237 14.22 -2.31 10.23
N LYS A 238 15.48 -2.70 10.41
CA LYS A 238 15.98 -3.50 11.54
C LYS A 238 16.85 -2.71 12.51
N LYS A 239 17.80 -1.93 12.02
CA LYS A 239 18.78 -1.19 12.80
C LYS A 239 18.91 0.24 12.28
N VAL A 240 19.13 1.20 13.16
CA VAL A 240 19.41 2.61 12.79
C VAL A 240 20.67 2.70 11.95
N GLY A 241 20.60 3.42 10.85
CA GLY A 241 21.67 3.58 9.86
C GLY A 241 21.09 3.83 8.47
N SER A 242 21.92 3.88 7.46
CA SER A 242 21.51 3.99 6.06
C SER A 242 22.02 2.82 5.26
N THR A 243 21.23 2.33 4.33
CA THR A 243 21.62 1.31 3.34
C THR A 243 20.86 1.55 2.04
N THR A 244 21.33 0.91 0.98
CA THR A 244 20.72 1.01 -0.35
C THR A 244 20.00 -0.30 -0.68
N VAL A 245 18.79 -0.18 -1.17
CA VAL A 245 18.06 -1.25 -1.84
C VAL A 245 18.30 -1.10 -3.34
N VAL A 246 18.73 -2.17 -3.97
CA VAL A 246 19.06 -2.24 -5.40
C VAL A 246 18.03 -3.12 -6.08
N ALA A 247 17.49 -2.68 -7.19
CA ALA A 247 16.76 -3.52 -8.13
C ALA A 247 17.58 -3.65 -9.41
N GLN A 248 17.69 -4.86 -9.93
CA GLN A 248 18.34 -5.17 -11.19
C GLN A 248 17.35 -5.81 -12.15
N VAL A 249 17.24 -5.24 -13.33
CA VAL A 249 16.39 -5.69 -14.44
C VAL A 249 17.30 -5.80 -15.68
N ASP A 250 17.53 -7.00 -16.17
CA ASP A 250 18.31 -7.26 -17.39
C ASP A 250 19.63 -6.44 -17.48
N GLY A 251 20.43 -6.46 -16.41
CA GLY A 251 21.70 -5.74 -16.35
C GLY A 251 21.60 -4.27 -15.92
N VAL A 252 20.44 -3.64 -15.98
CA VAL A 252 20.23 -2.27 -15.50
C VAL A 252 19.96 -2.27 -14.00
N GLN A 253 20.71 -1.46 -13.24
CA GLN A 253 20.52 -1.30 -11.81
C GLN A 253 19.89 0.07 -11.49
N THR A 254 18.96 0.05 -10.54
CA THR A 254 18.41 1.25 -9.92
C THR A 254 18.45 1.12 -8.40
N GLU A 255 18.51 2.25 -7.71
CA GLU A 255 18.81 2.29 -6.29
C GLU A 255 17.82 3.16 -5.52
N CYS A 256 17.46 2.71 -4.31
CA CYS A 256 16.73 3.51 -3.33
C CYS A 256 17.47 3.49 -2.00
N VAL A 257 17.86 4.66 -1.49
CA VAL A 257 18.52 4.82 -0.19
C VAL A 257 17.47 4.82 0.92
N ILE A 258 17.57 3.87 1.85
CA ILE A 258 16.73 3.81 3.05
C ILE A 258 17.53 4.27 4.26
N THR A 259 17.08 5.35 4.89
CA THR A 259 17.62 5.81 6.17
C THR A 259 16.70 5.38 7.32
N VAL A 260 17.21 4.50 8.17
CA VAL A 260 16.45 3.98 9.31
C VAL A 260 16.60 4.91 10.51
N THR A 261 15.49 5.46 10.96
CA THR A 261 15.37 6.33 12.14
C THR A 261 14.82 5.56 13.34
N ASN A 262 14.83 6.16 14.54
CA ASN A 262 14.20 5.57 15.72
C ASN A 262 13.39 6.62 16.50
N PRO A 263 12.25 7.06 15.97
CA PRO A 263 11.40 8.07 16.61
C PRO A 263 10.95 7.65 18.00
N GLN A 264 11.18 8.50 19.00
CA GLN A 264 10.84 8.25 20.39
C GLN A 264 10.39 9.53 21.11
N ILE A 265 9.50 9.36 22.10
CA ILE A 265 9.18 10.37 23.09
C ILE A 265 9.70 9.88 24.44
N LYS A 266 10.81 10.47 24.94
CA LYS A 266 11.50 10.04 26.16
C LYS A 266 10.59 9.97 27.41
N LYS A 267 9.60 10.86 27.52
CA LYS A 267 8.61 10.87 28.60
C LYS A 267 7.22 10.78 27.98
N ALA A 268 6.63 9.60 28.02
CA ALA A 268 5.36 9.33 27.38
C ALA A 268 4.13 9.93 28.11
N TYR A 269 4.28 10.42 29.35
CA TYR A 269 3.16 10.94 30.16
C TYR A 269 3.46 12.33 30.72
N GLY A 270 2.45 13.21 30.66
CA GLY A 270 2.51 14.53 31.23
C GLY A 270 1.24 14.98 31.94
N PHE A 271 1.42 15.66 33.07
CA PHE A 271 0.35 16.13 33.95
C PHE A 271 0.41 17.65 34.09
N TYR A 272 -0.63 18.38 33.66
CA TYR A 272 -0.62 19.82 33.58
C TYR A 272 -1.92 20.44 34.07
N GLN A 273 -1.86 21.71 34.46
CA GLN A 273 -3.02 22.54 34.68
C GLN A 273 -3.53 23.08 33.34
N LYS A 274 -4.71 23.68 33.33
CA LYS A 274 -5.22 24.45 32.17
C LYS A 274 -4.29 25.62 31.82
N LYS A 275 -4.37 26.07 30.58
CA LYS A 275 -3.62 27.24 30.05
C LYS A 275 -2.11 27.11 30.16
N LYS A 276 -1.57 25.88 30.13
CA LYS A 276 -0.12 25.64 30.11
C LYS A 276 0.34 25.35 28.69
N LYS A 277 1.51 25.91 28.36
CA LYS A 277 2.25 25.64 27.11
C LYS A 277 3.40 24.68 27.41
N LEU A 278 3.62 23.72 26.54
CA LEU A 278 4.73 22.75 26.63
C LEU A 278 5.11 22.30 25.21
N ALA A 279 6.27 21.70 25.08
CA ALA A 279 6.70 21.08 23.81
C ALA A 279 6.77 19.58 23.97
N VAL A 280 6.17 18.85 23.06
CA VAL A 280 6.36 17.40 22.88
C VAL A 280 7.50 17.21 21.90
N LYS A 281 8.66 16.78 22.41
CA LYS A 281 9.86 16.56 21.60
C LYS A 281 9.95 15.09 21.18
N VAL A 282 10.02 14.86 19.89
CA VAL A 282 10.38 13.56 19.30
C VAL A 282 11.87 13.56 19.04
N THR A 283 12.57 12.51 19.43
CA THR A 283 14.01 12.32 19.21
C THR A 283 14.23 11.10 18.33
N GLY A 284 15.46 10.93 17.81
CA GLY A 284 15.80 9.81 16.92
C GLY A 284 15.34 10.02 15.49
N LEU A 285 15.21 11.29 15.07
CA LEU A 285 14.91 11.75 13.73
C LEU A 285 16.20 12.19 13.03
N ASN A 286 16.15 12.29 11.71
CA ASN A 286 17.18 12.96 10.90
C ASN A 286 16.65 14.30 10.34
N ALA A 287 17.45 14.99 9.54
CA ALA A 287 17.08 16.28 8.95
C ALA A 287 15.92 16.20 7.94
N GLU A 288 15.72 15.04 7.33
CA GLU A 288 14.69 14.79 6.33
C GLU A 288 13.36 14.29 6.95
N SER A 289 13.37 13.87 8.22
CA SER A 289 12.16 13.45 8.92
C SER A 289 11.13 14.58 8.97
N ARG A 290 9.87 14.25 8.71
CA ARG A 290 8.74 15.22 8.67
C ARG A 290 7.69 14.81 9.69
N PRO A 291 7.84 15.20 10.98
CA PRO A 291 6.89 14.83 12.04
C PRO A 291 5.55 15.55 11.86
N VAL A 292 4.45 14.78 11.91
CA VAL A 292 3.08 15.28 11.86
C VAL A 292 2.41 15.06 13.20
N PHE A 293 2.07 16.14 13.91
CA PHE A 293 1.44 16.10 15.23
C PHE A 293 -0.08 16.20 15.15
N ARG A 294 -0.77 15.38 15.95
CA ARG A 294 -2.24 15.41 16.11
C ARG A 294 -2.62 15.31 17.58
N SER A 295 -3.75 15.92 17.96
CA SER A 295 -4.37 15.77 19.27
C SER A 295 -5.67 14.96 19.14
N SER A 296 -5.85 13.95 20.02
CA SER A 296 -7.09 13.17 20.06
C SER A 296 -8.29 13.93 20.62
N ASP A 297 -8.06 15.04 21.35
CA ASP A 297 -9.11 15.93 21.85
C ASP A 297 -8.62 17.38 21.90
N VAL A 298 -8.97 18.15 20.86
CA VAL A 298 -8.59 19.55 20.71
C VAL A 298 -9.32 20.48 21.74
N LYS A 299 -10.39 19.98 22.41
CA LYS A 299 -11.05 20.69 23.52
C LYS A 299 -10.22 20.63 24.80
N VAL A 300 -9.44 19.56 24.98
CA VAL A 300 -8.53 19.37 26.12
C VAL A 300 -7.17 20.01 25.85
N ALA A 301 -6.59 19.77 24.68
CA ALA A 301 -5.31 20.33 24.29
C ALA A 301 -5.19 20.46 22.77
N VAL A 302 -4.57 21.52 22.30
CA VAL A 302 -4.17 21.69 20.89
C VAL A 302 -2.67 21.52 20.75
N VAL A 303 -2.25 21.07 19.56
CA VAL A 303 -0.84 20.95 19.21
C VAL A 303 -0.58 21.65 17.87
N THR A 304 0.55 22.31 17.75
CA THR A 304 1.02 22.91 16.49
C THR A 304 1.83 21.91 15.68
N ALA A 305 2.08 22.19 14.41
CA ALA A 305 2.97 21.40 13.55
C ALA A 305 4.37 21.20 14.15
N SER A 306 4.86 22.16 14.96
CA SER A 306 6.16 22.06 15.65
C SER A 306 6.12 21.31 16.99
N GLY A 307 5.01 20.67 17.35
CA GLY A 307 4.87 19.91 18.60
C GLY A 307 4.66 20.79 19.85
N LYS A 308 4.38 22.10 19.69
CA LYS A 308 4.01 22.96 20.82
C LYS A 308 2.56 22.70 21.21
N VAL A 309 2.33 22.30 22.47
CA VAL A 309 1.01 21.94 23.01
C VAL A 309 0.50 23.03 23.95
N THR A 310 -0.76 23.38 23.82
CA THR A 310 -1.46 24.28 24.73
C THR A 310 -2.66 23.56 25.37
N THR A 311 -2.68 23.47 26.73
CA THR A 311 -3.77 22.83 27.47
C THR A 311 -4.95 23.78 27.64
N LYS A 312 -6.19 23.30 27.42
CA LYS A 312 -7.43 24.11 27.44
C LYS A 312 -8.39 23.71 28.56
N LYS A 313 -8.94 22.50 28.53
CA LYS A 313 -9.94 22.00 29.49
C LYS A 313 -9.40 20.87 30.34
N TYR A 314 -10.05 20.59 31.48
CA TYR A 314 -9.79 19.37 32.24
C TYR A 314 -10.20 18.14 31.44
N GLY A 315 -9.39 17.10 31.51
CA GLY A 315 -9.57 15.88 30.75
C GLY A 315 -8.23 15.27 30.36
N SER A 316 -8.24 14.42 29.35
CA SER A 316 -7.04 13.83 28.81
C SER A 316 -7.04 13.85 27.29
N ALA A 317 -5.88 13.93 26.69
CA ALA A 317 -5.67 13.84 25.25
C ALA A 317 -4.41 13.03 24.96
N VAL A 318 -4.39 12.34 23.85
CA VAL A 318 -3.18 11.73 23.29
C VAL A 318 -2.64 12.66 22.22
N ILE A 319 -1.44 13.16 22.40
CA ILE A 319 -0.71 13.84 21.33
C ILE A 319 0.09 12.77 20.60
N SER A 320 -0.32 12.46 19.39
CA SER A 320 0.39 11.55 18.50
C SER A 320 1.31 12.33 17.56
N CYS A 321 2.44 11.75 17.24
CA CYS A 321 3.31 12.21 16.17
C CYS A 321 3.56 11.04 15.23
N GLU A 322 3.18 11.22 13.98
CA GLU A 322 3.46 10.30 12.89
C GLU A 322 4.70 10.79 12.17
N VAL A 323 5.71 9.93 12.02
CA VAL A 323 6.96 10.25 11.35
C VAL A 323 7.67 8.97 10.91
N ASP A 324 8.21 8.97 9.70
CA ASP A 324 8.97 7.85 9.11
C ASP A 324 8.22 6.51 9.20
N GLY A 325 6.88 6.52 8.99
CA GLY A 325 6.00 5.35 9.06
C GLY A 325 5.66 4.87 10.47
N LYS A 326 6.06 5.60 11.54
CA LYS A 326 5.79 5.23 12.94
C LYS A 326 4.99 6.29 13.67
N THR A 327 4.02 5.84 14.47
CA THR A 327 3.29 6.72 15.39
C THR A 327 3.84 6.59 16.81
N VAL A 328 4.35 7.69 17.36
CA VAL A 328 4.73 7.79 18.78
C VAL A 328 3.69 8.64 19.53
N LYS A 329 3.42 8.30 20.80
CA LYS A 329 2.30 8.85 21.57
C LYS A 329 2.75 9.48 22.88
N TYR A 330 2.21 10.67 23.17
CA TYR A 330 2.33 11.36 24.43
C TYR A 330 0.97 11.48 25.12
N TYR A 331 0.83 10.89 26.29
CA TYR A 331 -0.42 10.87 27.07
C TYR A 331 -0.49 12.10 27.98
N LEU A 332 -1.37 13.01 27.66
CA LEU A 332 -1.54 14.27 28.36
C LEU A 332 -2.77 14.22 29.28
N ALA A 333 -2.57 14.58 30.53
CA ALA A 333 -3.64 14.74 31.50
C ALA A 333 -3.70 16.19 31.99
N VAL A 334 -4.88 16.80 31.92
CA VAL A 334 -5.13 18.18 32.38
C VAL A 334 -6.09 18.17 33.57
N SER A 335 -5.64 18.72 34.71
CA SER A 335 -6.39 18.69 35.94
C SER A 335 -6.11 19.89 36.85
N THR A 336 -6.66 19.85 38.08
CA THR A 336 -6.44 20.87 39.15
C THR A 336 -4.98 20.84 39.62
N LYS A 337 -4.52 21.95 40.24
CA LYS A 337 -3.15 22.07 40.79
C LYS A 337 -2.82 20.90 41.72
N THR A 338 -3.72 20.57 42.64
CA THR A 338 -3.54 19.46 43.61
C THR A 338 -3.42 18.11 42.91
N ALA A 339 -4.36 17.76 42.01
CA ALA A 339 -4.34 16.49 41.28
C ALA A 339 -3.09 16.36 40.40
N VAL A 340 -2.69 17.43 39.71
CA VAL A 340 -1.45 17.46 38.90
C VAL A 340 -0.21 17.19 39.77
N ARG A 341 -0.08 17.86 40.93
CA ARG A 341 1.03 17.64 41.84
C ARG A 341 1.04 16.21 42.42
N ALA A 342 -0.14 15.70 42.78
CA ALA A 342 -0.31 14.33 43.26
C ALA A 342 0.10 13.31 42.19
N MET A 343 -0.42 13.43 40.95
CA MET A 343 -0.06 12.53 39.83
C MET A 343 1.43 12.61 39.50
N ARG A 344 2.06 13.78 39.54
CA ARG A 344 3.51 13.91 39.36
C ARG A 344 4.32 13.25 40.44
N TYR A 345 3.85 13.33 41.71
CA TYR A 345 4.49 12.61 42.82
C TYR A 345 4.38 11.09 42.65
N GLY A 346 3.18 10.57 42.33
CA GLY A 346 2.97 9.14 42.11
C GLY A 346 3.76 8.62 40.90
N TYR A 347 3.82 9.37 39.83
CA TYR A 347 4.55 8.99 38.61
C TYR A 347 6.05 8.75 38.86
N LYS A 348 6.68 9.51 39.79
CA LYS A 348 8.08 9.30 40.20
C LYS A 348 8.32 7.98 40.91
N LYS A 349 7.25 7.27 41.35
CA LYS A 349 7.33 5.99 42.07
C LYS A 349 7.21 4.77 41.15
N ILE A 350 6.80 4.96 39.91
CA ILE A 350 6.64 3.87 38.94
C ILE A 350 7.96 3.14 38.74
N GLY A 351 7.90 1.79 38.79
CA GLY A 351 9.05 0.89 38.63
C GLY A 351 10.04 0.90 39.77
N LYS A 352 9.78 1.63 40.88
CA LYS A 352 10.76 1.87 41.95
C LYS A 352 10.33 1.39 43.32
N LYS A 353 9.12 0.89 43.50
CA LYS A 353 8.53 0.60 44.78
C LYS A 353 7.77 -0.71 44.78
N LYS A 354 8.08 -1.61 45.69
CA LYS A 354 7.47 -2.94 45.82
C LYS A 354 6.07 -2.87 46.42
N TYR A 355 5.26 -3.90 46.20
CA TYR A 355 3.96 -4.06 46.83
C TYR A 355 4.10 -4.81 48.18
N SER A 356 3.45 -4.28 49.23
CA SER A 356 3.30 -4.98 50.49
C SER A 356 2.15 -4.37 51.27
N GLN A 357 1.24 -5.21 51.80
CA GLN A 357 0.19 -4.77 52.73
C GLN A 357 0.75 -4.56 54.15
N ALA A 358 1.59 -5.47 54.62
CA ALA A 358 2.21 -5.37 55.93
C ALA A 358 3.13 -4.14 56.08
N ARG A 359 3.90 -3.86 55.04
CA ARG A 359 4.89 -2.77 55.01
C ARG A 359 4.38 -1.52 54.21
N ARG A 360 3.07 -1.35 54.10
CA ARG A 360 2.41 -0.37 53.21
C ARG A 360 2.80 1.09 53.49
N MET A 361 3.25 1.40 54.67
CA MET A 361 3.68 2.75 55.08
C MET A 361 5.20 2.96 55.03
N ASP A 362 5.98 1.90 54.85
CA ASP A 362 7.45 2.00 54.73
C ASP A 362 7.87 2.76 53.48
N LYS A 363 9.09 3.30 53.51
CA LYS A 363 9.65 4.13 52.41
C LYS A 363 9.63 3.46 51.03
N ASN A 364 9.86 2.14 50.99
CA ASN A 364 10.04 1.38 49.74
C ASN A 364 8.84 0.53 49.34
N TYR A 365 7.75 0.57 50.10
CA TYR A 365 6.58 -0.27 49.90
C TYR A 365 5.30 0.55 49.85
N TYR A 366 4.37 0.04 49.07
CA TYR A 366 2.99 0.50 48.96
C TYR A 366 2.06 -0.70 48.80
N ASP A 367 0.86 -0.61 49.33
CA ASP A 367 -0.30 -1.30 48.76
C ASP A 367 -1.12 -0.33 47.92
N CYS A 368 -2.24 -0.77 47.36
CA CYS A 368 -3.06 0.05 46.48
C CYS A 368 -3.55 1.34 47.16
N SER A 369 -4.05 1.25 48.37
CA SER A 369 -4.64 2.38 49.11
C SER A 369 -3.59 3.30 49.71
N SER A 370 -2.51 2.75 50.24
CA SER A 370 -1.40 3.57 50.77
C SER A 370 -0.69 4.35 49.66
N PHE A 371 -0.58 3.79 48.46
CA PHE A 371 -0.07 4.52 47.32
C PHE A 371 -0.93 5.74 47.02
N VAL A 372 -2.24 5.57 46.90
CA VAL A 372 -3.18 6.65 46.62
C VAL A 372 -3.17 7.69 47.72
N TYR A 373 -3.26 7.24 49.00
CA TYR A 373 -3.25 8.12 50.16
C TYR A 373 -1.95 8.94 50.23
N ARG A 374 -0.79 8.30 50.15
CA ARG A 374 0.52 8.97 50.24
C ARG A 374 0.78 9.89 49.07
N THR A 375 0.24 9.56 47.89
CA THR A 375 0.31 10.40 46.71
C THR A 375 -0.40 11.74 46.92
N TYR A 376 -1.58 11.73 47.52
CA TYR A 376 -2.33 12.95 47.82
C TYR A 376 -1.81 13.66 49.06
N ARG A 377 -1.41 12.91 50.12
CA ARG A 377 -0.81 13.47 51.35
C ARG A 377 0.46 14.28 51.02
N ALA A 378 1.28 13.84 50.08
CA ALA A 378 2.52 14.50 49.71
C ALA A 378 2.30 15.92 49.11
N VAL A 379 1.06 16.28 48.78
CA VAL A 379 0.70 17.59 48.26
C VAL A 379 -0.27 18.35 49.17
N GLY A 380 -0.37 17.93 50.44
CA GLY A 380 -1.19 18.54 51.46
C GLY A 380 -2.68 18.13 51.42
N ARG A 381 -3.06 17.13 50.61
CA ARG A 381 -4.44 16.64 50.54
C ARG A 381 -4.58 15.29 51.27
N TYR A 382 -5.16 15.32 52.46
CA TYR A 382 -5.48 14.11 53.22
C TYR A 382 -6.78 13.51 52.69
N LEU A 383 -6.74 12.21 52.33
CA LEU A 383 -7.93 11.45 51.92
C LEU A 383 -8.59 10.90 53.21
N VAL A 384 -9.88 11.15 53.39
CA VAL A 384 -10.68 10.80 54.59
C VAL A 384 -10.33 11.66 55.81
N CYS A 385 -9.15 11.51 56.41
CA CYS A 385 -8.72 12.24 57.62
C CYS A 385 -7.18 12.40 57.65
N LYS A 386 -6.70 13.27 58.51
CA LYS A 386 -5.25 13.48 58.74
C LYS A 386 -4.75 12.40 59.70
N THR A 387 -4.18 11.33 59.18
CA THR A 387 -3.62 10.22 59.93
C THR A 387 -2.19 9.90 59.49
N SER A 388 -1.44 9.23 60.36
CA SER A 388 -0.13 8.65 60.02
C SER A 388 -0.27 7.38 59.17
N TRP A 389 -1.37 6.65 59.31
CA TRP A 389 -1.69 5.39 58.59
C TRP A 389 -2.70 5.62 57.47
N ALA A 390 -2.48 4.95 56.36
CA ALA A 390 -3.38 5.10 55.19
C ALA A 390 -4.71 4.35 55.41
N PRO A 391 -5.87 4.99 55.19
CA PRO A 391 -7.17 4.29 55.15
C PRO A 391 -7.17 3.22 54.07
N VAL A 392 -7.98 2.15 54.24
CA VAL A 392 -8.13 1.12 53.22
C VAL A 392 -8.94 1.63 52.02
N ALA A 393 -8.84 0.93 50.90
CA ALA A 393 -9.49 1.32 49.65
C ALA A 393 -11.02 1.54 49.79
N ALA A 394 -11.67 0.69 50.59
CA ALA A 394 -13.11 0.75 50.84
C ALA A 394 -13.51 1.99 51.62
N ASP A 395 -12.72 2.37 52.63
CA ASP A 395 -12.99 3.56 53.47
C ASP A 395 -12.84 4.83 52.65
N ILE A 396 -11.81 4.91 51.81
CA ILE A 396 -11.63 6.06 50.89
C ILE A 396 -12.81 6.16 49.95
N GLY A 397 -13.22 5.07 49.32
CA GLY A 397 -14.37 5.05 48.40
C GLY A 397 -15.67 5.43 49.11
N HIS A 398 -15.96 4.84 50.27
CA HIS A 398 -17.16 5.11 51.07
C HIS A 398 -17.24 6.57 51.52
N TYR A 399 -16.14 7.11 52.07
CA TYR A 399 -16.06 8.51 52.51
C TYR A 399 -16.47 9.48 51.37
N TYR A 400 -15.89 9.37 50.19
CA TYR A 400 -16.19 10.29 49.12
C TYR A 400 -17.59 10.08 48.49
N VAL A 401 -18.12 8.86 48.51
CA VAL A 401 -19.51 8.59 48.09
C VAL A 401 -20.47 9.28 49.05
N ARG A 402 -20.27 9.13 50.37
CA ARG A 402 -21.11 9.82 51.41
C ARG A 402 -21.04 11.35 51.29
N LYS A 403 -19.90 11.91 50.91
CA LYS A 403 -19.71 13.34 50.67
C LYS A 403 -20.27 13.84 49.34
N GLY A 404 -21.00 13.00 48.59
CA GLY A 404 -21.54 13.36 47.28
C GLY A 404 -20.45 13.60 46.18
N LYS A 405 -19.21 13.18 46.40
CA LYS A 405 -18.08 13.37 45.49
C LYS A 405 -17.85 12.18 44.56
N SER A 406 -18.91 11.48 44.17
CA SER A 406 -18.85 10.35 43.23
C SER A 406 -19.34 10.73 41.85
N ILE A 407 -18.72 10.15 40.83
CA ILE A 407 -19.15 10.28 39.43
C ILE A 407 -20.30 9.31 39.17
N LYS A 408 -21.40 9.79 38.64
CA LYS A 408 -22.57 8.97 38.30
C LYS A 408 -22.35 8.26 36.95
N ALA A 409 -22.67 6.98 36.88
CA ALA A 409 -22.65 6.16 35.66
C ALA A 409 -23.89 5.27 35.58
N LYS A 410 -24.42 5.00 34.39
CA LYS A 410 -25.47 3.98 34.16
C LYS A 410 -24.83 2.58 34.07
N LYS A 411 -24.14 2.27 32.97
CA LYS A 411 -23.42 0.98 32.75
C LYS A 411 -21.89 1.16 32.79
N THR A 412 -21.38 2.24 32.23
CA THR A 412 -19.95 2.56 32.14
C THR A 412 -19.68 3.99 32.61
N TYR A 413 -18.48 4.24 33.14
CA TYR A 413 -18.03 5.59 33.47
C TYR A 413 -17.49 6.27 32.23
N SER A 414 -18.11 7.39 31.85
CA SER A 414 -17.67 8.18 30.70
C SER A 414 -16.40 8.96 31.03
N GLU A 415 -15.38 8.82 30.22
CA GLU A 415 -14.14 9.61 30.33
C GLU A 415 -14.38 11.13 30.26
N LYS A 416 -15.43 11.57 29.55
CA LYS A 416 -15.82 12.98 29.52
C LYS A 416 -16.25 13.53 30.88
N LYS A 417 -16.75 12.67 31.80
CA LYS A 417 -17.16 13.03 33.17
C LYS A 417 -16.04 12.81 34.18
N MET A 418 -15.14 11.88 33.92
CA MET A 418 -13.96 11.64 34.75
C MET A 418 -12.91 12.71 34.53
N ARG A 419 -12.13 12.98 35.55
CA ARG A 419 -11.01 13.93 35.51
C ARG A 419 -9.73 13.23 35.97
N PRO A 420 -8.63 13.42 35.28
CA PRO A 420 -7.34 12.92 35.80
C PRO A 420 -7.11 13.37 37.25
N GLY A 421 -6.78 12.42 38.10
CA GLY A 421 -6.74 12.56 39.56
C GLY A 421 -7.97 12.01 40.29
N ASP A 422 -9.06 11.66 39.59
CA ASP A 422 -10.15 10.89 40.23
C ASP A 422 -9.64 9.52 40.67
N LEU A 423 -10.27 8.96 41.69
CA LEU A 423 -9.91 7.65 42.25
C LEU A 423 -10.90 6.60 41.74
N ILE A 424 -10.38 5.52 41.19
CA ILE A 424 -11.16 4.39 40.73
C ILE A 424 -11.17 3.32 41.82
N CYS A 425 -12.35 3.01 42.36
CA CYS A 425 -12.54 1.94 43.33
C CYS A 425 -12.98 0.67 42.60
N PHE A 426 -12.20 -0.40 42.66
CA PHE A 426 -12.52 -1.71 42.06
C PHE A 426 -13.19 -2.61 43.07
N GLY A 427 -14.25 -3.33 42.64
CA GLY A 427 -15.10 -4.12 43.52
C GLY A 427 -16.43 -4.45 42.82
N GLY A 428 -17.55 -4.26 43.51
CA GLY A 428 -18.89 -4.40 42.97
C GLY A 428 -19.45 -5.83 43.00
N SER A 429 -20.54 -6.07 42.28
CA SER A 429 -21.30 -7.32 42.36
C SER A 429 -20.53 -8.57 41.92
N LYS A 430 -19.57 -8.39 41.01
CA LYS A 430 -18.71 -9.46 40.49
C LYS A 430 -17.51 -9.79 41.39
N ALA A 431 -17.20 -8.93 42.35
CA ALA A 431 -16.07 -9.19 43.25
C ALA A 431 -16.46 -10.18 44.36
N ARG A 432 -15.49 -10.98 44.79
CA ARG A 432 -15.65 -11.88 45.94
C ARG A 432 -16.11 -11.09 47.17
N ARG A 433 -17.01 -11.67 47.98
CA ARG A 433 -17.41 -11.08 49.28
C ARG A 433 -16.19 -10.94 50.20
N ASN A 434 -16.01 -9.77 50.80
CA ASN A 434 -14.84 -9.44 51.62
C ASN A 434 -15.19 -8.56 52.83
N GLY A 435 -16.50 -8.47 53.18
CA GLY A 435 -16.96 -7.67 54.32
C GLY A 435 -16.86 -6.15 54.16
N ARG A 436 -16.32 -5.65 53.06
CA ARG A 436 -16.06 -4.21 52.81
C ARG A 436 -17.17 -3.53 52.04
N TYR A 437 -17.26 -2.21 52.16
CA TYR A 437 -18.21 -1.41 51.44
C TYR A 437 -18.16 -1.70 49.93
N LYS A 438 -19.29 -2.11 49.35
CA LYS A 438 -19.45 -2.50 47.93
C LYS A 438 -18.38 -3.47 47.44
N ARG A 439 -17.84 -4.32 48.31
CA ARG A 439 -16.77 -5.31 48.02
C ARG A 439 -15.51 -4.68 47.43
N ILE A 440 -15.22 -3.40 47.77
CA ILE A 440 -14.03 -2.72 47.24
C ILE A 440 -12.76 -3.41 47.81
N TYR A 441 -11.93 -3.90 46.87
CA TYR A 441 -10.68 -4.58 47.19
C TYR A 441 -9.44 -3.85 46.68
N HIS A 442 -9.62 -2.91 45.72
CA HIS A 442 -8.51 -2.18 45.09
C HIS A 442 -8.89 -0.74 44.79
N ILE A 443 -7.89 0.15 44.71
CA ILE A 443 -8.08 1.56 44.33
C ILE A 443 -6.87 2.04 43.53
N ALA A 444 -7.15 2.90 42.53
CA ALA A 444 -6.14 3.47 41.66
C ALA A 444 -6.42 4.95 41.36
N VAL A 445 -5.40 5.67 40.94
CA VAL A 445 -5.55 7.07 40.42
C VAL A 445 -5.80 7.02 38.93
N TYR A 446 -6.92 7.57 38.49
CA TYR A 446 -7.20 7.78 37.09
C TYR A 446 -6.28 8.86 36.49
N ILE A 447 -5.57 8.54 35.41
CA ILE A 447 -4.62 9.48 34.78
C ILE A 447 -5.05 9.90 33.36
N GLY A 448 -6.24 9.48 32.93
CA GLY A 448 -6.79 9.79 31.61
C GLY A 448 -6.56 8.69 30.57
N ASN A 449 -7.25 8.79 29.44
CA ASN A 449 -7.13 7.88 28.28
C ASN A 449 -7.26 6.40 28.65
N GLY A 450 -8.25 6.04 29.47
CA GLY A 450 -8.48 4.66 29.93
C GLY A 450 -7.42 4.10 30.89
N LYS A 451 -6.51 4.95 31.40
CA LYS A 451 -5.35 4.49 32.18
C LYS A 451 -5.42 4.85 33.65
N THR A 452 -4.89 3.97 34.46
CA THR A 452 -4.72 4.18 35.91
C THR A 452 -3.24 4.10 36.31
N MET A 453 -2.90 4.79 37.39
CA MET A 453 -1.63 4.66 38.08
C MET A 453 -1.90 4.07 39.46
N GLU A 454 -1.24 2.96 39.83
CA GLU A 454 -1.58 2.15 40.98
C GLU A 454 -0.39 1.37 41.51
N SER A 455 -0.40 1.01 42.83
CA SER A 455 0.44 -0.05 43.35
C SER A 455 -0.29 -1.38 43.17
N SER A 456 0.32 -2.30 42.45
CA SER A 456 -0.26 -3.57 42.05
C SER A 456 0.48 -4.75 42.64
N SER A 457 -0.27 -5.67 43.31
CA SER A 457 0.26 -6.94 43.80
C SER A 457 0.72 -7.85 42.65
N THR A 458 -0.03 -7.89 41.57
CA THR A 458 0.30 -8.69 40.38
C THR A 458 1.66 -8.34 39.77
N TYR A 459 2.00 -7.05 39.74
CA TYR A 459 3.29 -6.58 39.21
C TYR A 459 4.34 -6.36 40.29
N ASN A 460 4.00 -6.57 41.54
CA ASN A 460 4.83 -6.25 42.69
C ASN A 460 5.47 -4.84 42.61
N ASN A 461 4.74 -3.87 42.06
CA ASN A 461 5.28 -2.53 41.83
C ASN A 461 4.18 -1.46 41.69
N VAL A 462 4.63 -0.19 41.66
CA VAL A 462 3.80 0.92 41.17
C VAL A 462 3.88 0.96 39.65
N VAL A 463 2.72 0.88 38.99
CA VAL A 463 2.61 0.74 37.54
C VAL A 463 1.54 1.67 36.97
N ILE A 464 1.62 1.92 35.66
CA ILE A 464 0.49 2.41 34.85
C ILE A 464 -0.14 1.21 34.19
N ARG A 465 -1.47 1.10 34.31
CA ARG A 465 -2.25 0.05 33.63
C ARG A 465 -3.23 0.66 32.64
N ASP A 466 -3.30 0.05 31.49
CA ASP A 466 -4.40 0.29 30.54
C ASP A 466 -5.61 -0.51 31.02
N ARG A 467 -6.71 0.18 31.28
CA ARG A 467 -7.95 -0.41 31.78
C ARG A 467 -9.07 -0.39 30.73
N GLY A 468 -8.85 0.34 29.64
CA GLY A 468 -9.86 0.51 28.62
C GLY A 468 -11.16 1.10 29.18
N VAL A 469 -12.23 0.33 29.14
CA VAL A 469 -13.57 0.78 29.57
C VAL A 469 -13.81 0.48 31.05
N PHE A 470 -14.25 1.49 31.80
CA PHE A 470 -14.58 1.38 33.23
C PHE A 470 -16.04 0.96 33.43
N LYS A 471 -16.31 -0.33 33.67
CA LYS A 471 -17.66 -0.89 33.85
C LYS A 471 -18.13 -0.72 35.30
N LYS A 472 -19.40 -0.28 35.49
CA LYS A 472 -19.98 -0.07 36.83
C LYS A 472 -20.08 -1.40 37.66
N SER A 473 -20.25 -2.53 36.99
CA SER A 473 -20.28 -3.86 37.65
C SER A 473 -18.96 -4.23 38.34
N GLU A 474 -17.85 -3.66 37.91
CA GLU A 474 -16.50 -3.91 38.42
C GLU A 474 -15.93 -2.72 39.20
N ILE A 475 -16.59 -1.56 39.08
CA ILE A 475 -16.16 -0.29 39.67
C ILE A 475 -17.36 0.32 40.38
N PRO A 476 -17.56 0.01 41.66
CA PRO A 476 -18.69 0.53 42.46
C PRO A 476 -18.62 2.04 42.73
N GLY A 477 -17.49 2.68 42.44
CA GLY A 477 -17.33 4.10 42.60
C GLY A 477 -16.10 4.67 41.88
N VAL A 478 -16.31 5.78 41.18
CA VAL A 478 -15.26 6.71 40.77
C VAL A 478 -15.47 7.97 41.61
N VAL A 479 -14.48 8.32 42.44
CA VAL A 479 -14.63 9.42 43.39
C VAL A 479 -13.60 10.52 43.16
N ARG A 480 -13.99 11.76 43.51
CA ARG A 480 -13.17 12.95 43.27
C ARG A 480 -12.72 13.57 44.57
N PRO A 481 -11.43 13.42 44.96
CA PRO A 481 -10.87 14.00 46.17
C PRO A 481 -10.62 15.51 46.14
#